data_bd529dcb7d5cd481648da86a46ccd23a
#
_entry.id   bd529dcb7d5cd481648da86a46ccd23a
#
_cell.length_a   1.000
_cell.length_b   1.000
_cell.length_c   1.000
_cell.angle_alpha   90.00
_cell.angle_beta   90.00
_cell.angle_gamma   90.00
#
_symmetry.space_group_name_H-M   'P 1'
#
loop_
_entity.id
_entity.type
_entity.pdbx_description
1 polymer ?
#
loop_
_entity_poly.entity_id
_entity_poly.type
_entity_poly.pdbx_seq_one_letter_code
_entity_poly.pdbx_strand_id
1 'polypeptide(L)'
;AGKTTSFRMTTGQIAPNAGRVIFNGEDVTHLPMYLRARRGMGYLSQEPSVFRKLSVEKNLLAILEALPRSRTLGRRLTSRERWERTNAALKRFKLEHVRKNTAARCSGGEKRRLEIARCLVCEPLLILLDEPFAAVDPITTEDIRRNIRELANSGIGILITDHNVREVFRTADRVYLITDGQVVTQGTPHQLVNDEVAIKAYLGRSFEEDGFTSHLVTRIGVFDDRKDGSAQAPLQMTTAAASSCAKTDRSLTITPPPAGPLDGVAGAILEGERIQCVIEQLIDDRALKAATLELVKRGDAAIPKLVEALERRDPLLRRRAFELLKFLARQSGPLHFDPEAPEDVRWRQVAYLRARLRV
;
A
#
# COMPACT_ATOMS: atom_id res chain seq x y z
N ALA A 1 -24.49 12.96 0.32
CA ALA A 1 -24.47 12.22 1.60
C ALA A 1 -24.05 10.76 1.36
N GLY A 2 -23.55 10.02 2.41
CA GLY A 2 -23.26 8.58 2.33
C GLY A 2 -21.82 8.15 2.18
N LYS A 3 -20.87 9.01 1.78
CA LYS A 3 -19.45 8.68 1.58
C LYS A 3 -18.78 8.08 2.84
N THR A 4 -18.76 8.83 3.92
CA THR A 4 -18.19 8.40 5.22
C THR A 4 -18.91 7.18 5.79
N THR A 5 -20.23 7.07 5.59
CA THR A 5 -21.01 5.89 6.01
C THR A 5 -20.56 4.64 5.25
N SER A 6 -20.35 4.74 3.92
CA SER A 6 -19.82 3.66 3.10
C SER A 6 -18.42 3.24 3.58
N PHE A 7 -17.53 4.19 3.92
CA PHE A 7 -16.23 3.90 4.50
C PHE A 7 -16.32 3.19 5.83
N ARG A 8 -17.21 3.63 6.73
CA ARG A 8 -17.43 3.00 8.03
C ARG A 8 -17.95 1.57 7.89
N MET A 9 -18.84 1.30 6.92
CA MET A 9 -19.29 -0.07 6.61
C MET A 9 -18.14 -0.90 6.03
N THR A 10 -17.37 -0.36 5.10
CA THR A 10 -16.22 -1.05 4.48
C THR A 10 -15.13 -1.37 5.51
N THR A 11 -14.86 -0.47 6.45
CA THR A 11 -13.86 -0.69 7.52
C THR A 11 -14.38 -1.56 8.67
N GLY A 12 -15.68 -1.80 8.78
CA GLY A 12 -16.29 -2.59 9.85
C GLY A 12 -16.54 -1.82 11.14
N GLN A 13 -16.61 -0.49 11.07
CA GLN A 13 -17.04 0.35 12.21
C GLN A 13 -18.54 0.29 12.43
N ILE A 14 -19.31 0.12 11.34
CA ILE A 14 -20.75 -0.13 11.37
C ILE A 14 -21.07 -1.35 10.50
N ALA A 15 -22.05 -2.12 10.90
CA ALA A 15 -22.53 -3.24 10.11
C ALA A 15 -23.47 -2.73 9.01
N PRO A 16 -23.36 -3.22 7.75
CA PRO A 16 -24.34 -2.92 6.72
C PRO A 16 -25.66 -3.66 7.00
N ASN A 17 -26.79 -3.02 6.71
CA ASN A 17 -28.12 -3.63 6.84
C ASN A 17 -28.35 -4.73 5.79
N ALA A 18 -27.73 -4.57 4.61
CA ALA A 18 -27.80 -5.52 3.51
C ALA A 18 -26.52 -5.41 2.64
N GLY A 19 -26.29 -6.41 1.79
CA GLY A 19 -25.11 -6.48 0.95
C GLY A 19 -23.91 -7.10 1.66
N ARG A 20 -22.76 -7.15 0.94
CA ARG A 20 -21.53 -7.76 1.40
C ARG A 20 -20.33 -6.88 1.11
N VAL A 21 -19.31 -6.97 1.97
CA VAL A 21 -18.00 -6.36 1.77
C VAL A 21 -17.02 -7.48 1.44
N ILE A 22 -16.59 -7.55 0.19
CA ILE A 22 -15.59 -8.50 -0.28
C ILE A 22 -14.25 -7.80 -0.38
N PHE A 23 -13.22 -8.33 0.27
CA PHE A 23 -11.87 -7.79 0.25
C PHE A 23 -10.86 -8.88 -0.07
N ASN A 24 -10.10 -8.69 -1.15
CA ASN A 24 -9.12 -9.66 -1.66
C ASN A 24 -9.71 -11.09 -1.82
N GLY A 25 -10.95 -11.18 -2.32
CA GLY A 25 -11.67 -12.44 -2.54
C GLY A 25 -12.34 -13.03 -1.30
N GLU A 26 -12.14 -12.45 -0.10
CA GLU A 26 -12.78 -12.91 1.14
C GLU A 26 -13.98 -12.04 1.52
N ASP A 27 -15.05 -12.65 2.02
CA ASP A 27 -16.17 -11.94 2.64
C ASP A 27 -15.75 -11.46 4.04
N VAL A 28 -15.62 -10.15 4.19
CA VAL A 28 -15.20 -9.50 5.44
C VAL A 28 -16.37 -8.78 6.14
N THR A 29 -17.60 -8.95 5.66
CA THR A 29 -18.80 -8.20 6.10
C THR A 29 -18.99 -8.23 7.62
N HIS A 30 -18.83 -9.40 8.24
CA HIS A 30 -19.03 -9.58 9.68
C HIS A 30 -17.74 -9.49 10.49
N LEU A 31 -16.60 -9.21 9.84
CA LEU A 31 -15.34 -9.08 10.55
C LEU A 31 -15.22 -7.70 11.19
N PRO A 32 -14.80 -7.62 12.46
CA PRO A 32 -14.53 -6.34 13.11
C PRO A 32 -13.33 -5.64 12.47
N MET A 33 -13.26 -4.32 12.63
CA MET A 33 -12.26 -3.44 12.02
C MET A 33 -10.82 -3.95 12.15
N TYR A 34 -10.43 -4.43 13.35
CA TYR A 34 -9.06 -4.89 13.58
C TYR A 34 -8.68 -6.16 12.79
N LEU A 35 -9.65 -7.03 12.48
CA LEU A 35 -9.41 -8.20 11.63
C LEU A 35 -9.29 -7.81 10.15
N ARG A 36 -10.07 -6.81 9.69
CA ARG A 36 -9.91 -6.25 8.34
C ARG A 36 -8.57 -5.54 8.18
N ALA A 37 -8.13 -4.81 9.21
CA ALA A 37 -6.81 -4.18 9.24
C ALA A 37 -5.68 -5.21 9.12
N ARG A 38 -5.76 -6.34 9.83
CA ARG A 38 -4.79 -7.45 9.73
C ARG A 38 -4.75 -8.12 8.35
N ARG A 39 -5.82 -8.01 7.57
CA ARG A 39 -5.89 -8.47 6.18
C ARG A 39 -5.29 -7.49 5.19
N GLY A 40 -4.88 -6.31 5.66
CA GLY A 40 -4.25 -5.29 4.83
C GLY A 40 -5.17 -4.12 4.45
N MET A 41 -6.27 -3.91 5.17
CA MET A 41 -7.13 -2.74 4.97
C MET A 41 -6.70 -1.61 5.91
N GLY A 42 -6.03 -0.59 5.38
CA GLY A 42 -5.69 0.64 6.09
C GLY A 42 -6.84 1.63 6.07
N TYR A 43 -7.01 2.40 7.15
CA TYR A 43 -8.00 3.48 7.21
C TYR A 43 -7.42 4.72 7.84
N LEU A 44 -7.56 5.83 7.14
CA LEU A 44 -7.20 7.16 7.59
C LEU A 44 -8.49 7.98 7.77
N SER A 45 -8.88 8.20 9.01
CA SER A 45 -10.06 8.96 9.35
C SER A 45 -9.89 10.47 9.10
N GLN A 46 -11.00 11.19 9.01
CA GLN A 46 -11.01 12.65 8.96
C GLN A 46 -10.41 13.26 10.24
N GLU A 47 -10.72 12.68 11.41
CA GLU A 47 -10.15 13.13 12.68
C GLU A 47 -8.71 12.65 12.86
N PRO A 48 -7.80 13.52 13.39
CA PRO A 48 -6.43 13.15 13.65
C PRO A 48 -6.28 11.97 14.62
N SER A 49 -5.61 10.91 14.14
CA SER A 49 -5.45 9.65 14.87
C SER A 49 -4.09 9.47 15.55
N VAL A 50 -3.22 10.49 15.53
CA VAL A 50 -1.87 10.41 16.11
C VAL A 50 -1.88 10.29 17.63
N PHE A 51 -0.96 9.53 18.18
CA PHE A 51 -0.70 9.49 19.61
C PHE A 51 0.00 10.78 20.05
N ARG A 52 -0.76 11.79 20.46
CA ARG A 52 -0.30 13.15 20.72
C ARG A 52 0.87 13.25 21.70
N LYS A 53 0.90 12.39 22.74
CA LYS A 53 1.95 12.37 23.79
C LYS A 53 3.21 11.63 23.37
N LEU A 54 3.18 10.85 22.30
CA LEU A 54 4.35 10.12 21.80
C LEU A 54 5.12 10.98 20.78
N SER A 55 6.43 10.72 20.68
CA SER A 55 7.23 11.29 19.59
C SER A 55 6.80 10.71 18.23
N VAL A 56 7.19 11.39 17.15
CA VAL A 56 6.90 10.94 15.77
C VAL A 56 7.41 9.51 15.54
N GLU A 57 8.67 9.22 15.93
CA GLU A 57 9.21 7.86 15.82
C GLU A 57 8.47 6.83 16.68
N LYS A 58 8.11 7.21 17.93
CA LYS A 58 7.35 6.33 18.82
C LYS A 58 5.94 6.05 18.34
N ASN A 59 5.32 6.97 17.58
CA ASN A 59 4.05 6.73 16.92
C ASN A 59 4.13 5.59 15.90
N LEU A 60 5.22 5.50 15.13
CA LEU A 60 5.45 4.42 14.18
C LEU A 60 5.82 3.11 14.89
N LEU A 61 6.73 3.18 15.86
CA LEU A 61 7.14 2.01 16.64
C LEU A 61 5.97 1.35 17.37
N ALA A 62 5.09 2.14 18.00
CA ALA A 62 3.93 1.62 18.70
C ALA A 62 3.00 0.81 17.79
N ILE A 63 2.81 1.26 16.54
CA ILE A 63 2.03 0.50 15.55
C ILE A 63 2.74 -0.80 15.16
N LEU A 64 4.05 -0.74 14.88
CA LEU A 64 4.84 -1.91 14.53
C LEU A 64 4.95 -2.94 15.66
N GLU A 65 4.95 -2.50 16.92
CA GLU A 65 4.91 -3.36 18.10
C GLU A 65 3.55 -4.03 18.31
N ALA A 66 2.47 -3.28 18.01
CA ALA A 66 1.11 -3.79 18.09
C ALA A 66 0.75 -4.79 16.98
N LEU A 67 1.54 -4.83 15.89
CA LEU A 67 1.32 -5.80 14.80
C LEU A 67 1.60 -7.22 15.32
N PRO A 68 0.60 -8.11 15.36
CA PRO A 68 0.78 -9.49 15.84
C PRO A 68 1.66 -10.30 14.89
N ARG A 69 1.64 -9.95 13.60
CA ARG A 69 2.35 -10.62 12.51
C ARG A 69 2.52 -9.65 11.34
N SER A 70 3.73 -9.56 10.79
CA SER A 70 3.93 -8.92 9.48
C SER A 70 3.22 -9.75 8.41
N ARG A 71 2.51 -9.07 7.53
CA ARG A 71 1.78 -9.73 6.44
C ARG A 71 2.75 -10.33 5.41
N THR A 72 3.82 -9.61 5.12
CA THR A 72 4.84 -10.04 4.15
C THR A 72 5.76 -11.12 4.69
N LEU A 73 6.13 -11.05 5.99
CA LEU A 73 7.05 -12.01 6.59
C LEU A 73 6.35 -13.20 7.26
N GLY A 74 5.05 -13.14 7.46
CA GLY A 74 4.28 -14.20 8.11
C GLY A 74 4.62 -14.42 9.60
N ARG A 75 5.43 -13.55 10.26
CA ARG A 75 5.86 -13.61 11.66
C ARG A 75 5.92 -12.24 12.32
N ARG A 76 6.16 -12.20 13.61
CA ARG A 76 6.41 -10.94 14.33
C ARG A 76 7.72 -10.31 13.85
N LEU A 77 7.72 -8.98 13.78
CA LEU A 77 8.91 -8.21 13.48
C LEU A 77 9.88 -8.24 14.68
N THR A 78 11.15 -8.39 14.39
CA THR A 78 12.23 -8.17 15.38
C THR A 78 12.33 -6.68 15.72
N SER A 79 13.02 -6.35 16.82
CA SER A 79 13.26 -4.94 17.19
C SER A 79 14.04 -4.19 16.10
N ARG A 80 15.02 -4.83 15.47
CA ARG A 80 15.80 -4.27 14.38
C ARG A 80 14.93 -3.95 13.18
N GLU A 81 14.09 -4.89 12.73
CA GLU A 81 13.17 -4.68 11.60
C GLU A 81 12.17 -3.56 11.85
N ARG A 82 11.66 -3.45 13.09
CA ARG A 82 10.80 -2.32 13.46
C ARG A 82 11.51 -0.97 13.33
N TRP A 83 12.77 -0.90 13.78
CA TRP A 83 13.58 0.30 13.65
C TRP A 83 13.89 0.64 12.18
N GLU A 84 14.26 -0.35 11.38
CA GLU A 84 14.52 -0.19 9.95
C GLU A 84 13.28 0.35 9.21
N ARG A 85 12.10 -0.22 9.46
CA ARG A 85 10.83 0.25 8.91
C ARG A 85 10.46 1.65 9.38
N THR A 86 10.70 1.94 10.65
CA THR A 86 10.48 3.29 11.19
C THR A 86 11.36 4.31 10.48
N ASN A 87 12.65 4.02 10.32
CA ASN A 87 13.59 4.92 9.64
C ASN A 87 13.20 5.12 8.17
N ALA A 88 12.85 4.05 7.47
CA ALA A 88 12.40 4.13 6.08
C ALA A 88 11.14 4.99 5.93
N ALA A 89 10.16 4.82 6.84
CA ALA A 89 8.94 5.62 6.84
C ALA A 89 9.22 7.11 7.15
N LEU A 90 10.05 7.40 8.15
CA LEU A 90 10.44 8.78 8.49
C LEU A 90 11.11 9.48 7.30
N LYS A 91 12.04 8.82 6.63
CA LYS A 91 12.71 9.34 5.44
C LYS A 91 11.73 9.57 4.29
N ARG A 92 10.90 8.57 3.98
CA ARG A 92 9.93 8.65 2.89
C ARG A 92 8.97 9.82 3.04
N PHE A 93 8.45 10.03 4.26
CA PHE A 93 7.47 11.09 4.54
C PHE A 93 8.12 12.40 5.00
N LYS A 94 9.44 12.57 4.86
CA LYS A 94 10.18 13.78 5.24
C LYS A 94 9.90 14.21 6.70
N LEU A 95 9.90 13.24 7.63
CA LEU A 95 9.63 13.45 9.05
C LEU A 95 10.88 13.32 9.93
N GLU A 96 12.07 13.18 9.34
CA GLU A 96 13.33 12.97 10.08
C GLU A 96 13.65 14.15 11.00
N HIS A 97 13.43 15.39 10.53
CA HIS A 97 13.70 16.62 11.28
C HIS A 97 12.83 16.78 12.55
N VAL A 98 11.64 16.17 12.57
CA VAL A 98 10.72 16.17 13.73
C VAL A 98 10.67 14.84 14.46
N ARG A 99 11.56 13.92 14.15
CA ARG A 99 11.60 12.54 14.65
C ARG A 99 11.35 12.42 16.15
N LYS A 100 12.04 13.26 16.95
CA LYS A 100 11.97 13.25 18.42
C LYS A 100 10.89 14.17 18.99
N ASN A 101 10.28 15.03 18.17
CA ASN A 101 9.21 15.90 18.60
C ASN A 101 7.98 15.11 18.98
N THR A 102 7.24 15.54 20.01
CA THR A 102 5.92 14.98 20.30
C THR A 102 4.96 15.30 19.16
N ALA A 103 4.12 14.35 18.78
CA ALA A 103 3.16 14.56 17.68
C ALA A 103 2.20 15.73 17.94
N ALA A 104 1.96 16.10 19.21
CA ALA A 104 1.17 17.29 19.56
C ALA A 104 1.78 18.59 19.00
N ARG A 105 3.12 18.68 18.93
CA ARG A 105 3.88 19.88 18.48
C ARG A 105 4.10 19.92 16.97
N CYS A 106 3.76 18.87 16.24
CA CYS A 106 3.87 18.83 14.80
C CYS A 106 2.82 19.73 14.13
N SER A 107 3.17 20.33 12.99
CA SER A 107 2.24 21.04 12.12
C SER A 107 1.12 20.13 11.60
N GLY A 108 0.05 20.70 11.04
CA GLY A 108 -1.03 19.92 10.44
C GLY A 108 -0.54 18.98 9.34
N GLY A 109 0.32 19.48 8.45
CA GLY A 109 0.90 18.69 7.38
C GLY A 109 1.82 17.57 7.87
N GLU A 110 2.65 17.82 8.91
CA GLU A 110 3.49 16.78 9.52
C GLU A 110 2.63 15.71 10.19
N LYS A 111 1.56 16.10 10.90
CA LYS A 111 0.60 15.15 11.48
C LYS A 111 -0.03 14.27 10.40
N ARG A 112 -0.47 14.89 9.29
CA ARG A 112 -1.09 14.14 8.19
C ARG A 112 -0.11 13.18 7.53
N ARG A 113 1.15 13.60 7.29
CA ARG A 113 2.19 12.69 6.79
C ARG A 113 2.50 11.56 7.77
N LEU A 114 2.50 11.83 9.08
CA LEU A 114 2.68 10.80 10.10
C LEU A 114 1.54 9.78 10.11
N GLU A 115 0.29 10.20 9.94
CA GLU A 115 -0.88 9.32 9.85
C GLU A 115 -0.80 8.38 8.65
N ILE A 116 -0.42 8.92 7.47
CA ILE A 116 -0.21 8.11 6.27
C ILE A 116 0.95 7.12 6.50
N ALA A 117 2.05 7.56 7.11
CA ALA A 117 3.19 6.70 7.44
C ALA A 117 2.78 5.55 8.38
N ARG A 118 1.92 5.82 9.39
CA ARG A 118 1.38 4.80 10.30
C ARG A 118 0.54 3.75 9.57
N CYS A 119 -0.26 4.17 8.59
CA CYS A 119 -0.98 3.22 7.74
C CYS A 119 -0.02 2.37 6.90
N LEU A 120 1.01 2.98 6.34
CA LEU A 120 1.96 2.28 5.45
C LEU A 120 2.77 1.21 6.18
N VAL A 121 3.24 1.48 7.40
CA VAL A 121 4.04 0.49 8.16
C VAL A 121 3.25 -0.77 8.53
N CYS A 122 1.92 -0.75 8.40
CA CYS A 122 1.03 -1.91 8.55
C CYS A 122 1.00 -2.82 7.30
N GLU A 123 1.76 -2.52 6.26
CA GLU A 123 1.78 -3.28 5.00
C GLU A 123 0.38 -3.39 4.35
N PRO A 124 -0.29 -2.27 4.07
CA PRO A 124 -1.65 -2.31 3.54
C PRO A 124 -1.69 -2.81 2.10
N LEU A 125 -2.79 -3.48 1.74
CA LEU A 125 -3.17 -3.77 0.34
C LEU A 125 -4.08 -2.67 -0.20
N LEU A 126 -4.89 -2.08 0.68
CA LEU A 126 -5.82 -1.00 0.39
C LEU A 126 -5.75 0.03 1.52
N ILE A 127 -5.72 1.31 1.18
CA ILE A 127 -5.87 2.41 2.13
C ILE A 127 -7.13 3.20 1.78
N LEU A 128 -8.02 3.34 2.76
CA LEU A 128 -9.18 4.23 2.68
C LEU A 128 -8.79 5.57 3.31
N LEU A 129 -8.93 6.65 2.56
CA LEU A 129 -8.60 8.02 2.95
C LEU A 129 -9.88 8.84 3.03
N ASP A 130 -10.31 9.19 4.24
CA ASP A 130 -11.51 10.01 4.45
C ASP A 130 -11.10 11.48 4.57
N GLU A 131 -11.49 12.27 3.57
CA GLU A 131 -11.18 13.69 3.42
C GLU A 131 -9.68 14.05 3.64
N PRO A 132 -8.75 13.45 2.87
CA PRO A 132 -7.33 13.67 3.08
C PRO A 132 -6.86 15.10 2.82
N PHE A 133 -7.60 15.88 2.06
CA PHE A 133 -7.28 17.26 1.68
C PHE A 133 -7.99 18.31 2.55
N ALA A 134 -8.84 17.90 3.50
CA ALA A 134 -9.59 18.83 4.35
C ALA A 134 -8.67 19.63 5.28
N ALA A 135 -8.90 20.94 5.37
CA ALA A 135 -8.20 21.87 6.27
C ALA A 135 -6.65 21.83 6.13
N VAL A 136 -6.16 21.60 4.92
CA VAL A 136 -4.73 21.56 4.59
C VAL A 136 -4.39 22.70 3.63
N ASP A 137 -3.21 23.32 3.82
CA ASP A 137 -2.72 24.35 2.92
C ASP A 137 -2.37 23.79 1.52
N PRO A 138 -2.33 24.64 0.47
CA PRO A 138 -2.11 24.17 -0.91
C PRO A 138 -0.77 23.44 -1.13
N ILE A 139 0.30 23.85 -0.44
CA ILE A 139 1.64 23.23 -0.57
C ILE A 139 1.60 21.81 0.02
N THR A 140 1.01 21.68 1.20
CA THR A 140 0.83 20.39 1.87
C THR A 140 -0.13 19.48 1.08
N THR A 141 -1.18 20.04 0.46
CA THR A 141 -2.11 19.31 -0.41
C THR A 141 -1.37 18.67 -1.59
N GLU A 142 -0.45 19.40 -2.24
CA GLU A 142 0.38 18.88 -3.33
C GLU A 142 1.29 17.73 -2.85
N ASP A 143 1.92 17.88 -1.68
CA ASP A 143 2.75 16.84 -1.08
C ASP A 143 1.92 15.57 -0.75
N ILE A 144 0.73 15.74 -0.18
CA ILE A 144 -0.19 14.62 0.11
C ILE A 144 -0.59 13.93 -1.19
N ARG A 145 -0.99 14.68 -2.23
CA ARG A 145 -1.36 14.13 -3.54
C ARG A 145 -0.23 13.31 -4.15
N ARG A 146 1.00 13.83 -4.12
CA ARG A 146 2.18 13.13 -4.61
C ARG A 146 2.40 11.82 -3.84
N ASN A 147 2.33 11.85 -2.51
CA ASN A 147 2.47 10.65 -1.69
C ASN A 147 1.38 9.60 -2.01
N ILE A 148 0.13 10.03 -2.21
CA ILE A 148 -0.99 9.14 -2.60
C ILE A 148 -0.70 8.48 -3.95
N ARG A 149 -0.25 9.26 -4.95
CA ARG A 149 0.14 8.73 -6.27
C ARG A 149 1.30 7.74 -6.19
N GLU A 150 2.32 8.04 -5.41
CA GLU A 150 3.46 7.13 -5.18
C GLU A 150 3.02 5.82 -4.52
N LEU A 151 2.09 5.88 -3.56
CA LEU A 151 1.51 4.68 -2.93
C LEU A 151 0.72 3.85 -3.94
N ALA A 152 -0.12 4.48 -4.75
CA ALA A 152 -0.88 3.81 -5.79
C ALA A 152 0.04 3.15 -6.82
N ASN A 153 1.08 3.86 -7.29
CA ASN A 153 2.08 3.33 -8.21
C ASN A 153 2.89 2.17 -7.61
N SER A 154 3.00 2.10 -6.26
CA SER A 154 3.63 0.96 -5.58
C SER A 154 2.71 -0.26 -5.42
N GLY A 155 1.53 -0.26 -6.07
CA GLY A 155 0.58 -1.37 -6.07
C GLY A 155 -0.35 -1.42 -4.86
N ILE A 156 -0.43 -0.33 -4.07
CA ILE A 156 -1.40 -0.22 -2.98
C ILE A 156 -2.69 0.37 -3.55
N GLY A 157 -3.81 -0.31 -3.36
CA GLY A 157 -5.13 0.23 -3.69
C GLY A 157 -5.42 1.46 -2.83
N ILE A 158 -5.91 2.54 -3.44
CA ILE A 158 -6.29 3.76 -2.71
C ILE A 158 -7.75 4.08 -2.99
N LEU A 159 -8.53 4.24 -1.94
CA LEU A 159 -9.91 4.71 -2.02
C LEU A 159 -10.01 6.03 -1.26
N ILE A 160 -10.46 7.09 -1.94
CA ILE A 160 -10.50 8.46 -1.39
C ILE A 160 -11.94 8.94 -1.37
N THR A 161 -12.35 9.55 -0.25
CA THR A 161 -13.51 10.45 -0.22
C THR A 161 -13.02 11.84 0.06
N ASP A 162 -13.53 12.82 -0.67
CA ASP A 162 -13.31 14.24 -0.36
C ASP A 162 -14.48 15.07 -0.89
N HIS A 163 -14.64 16.27 -0.35
CA HIS A 163 -15.57 17.26 -0.87
C HIS A 163 -14.89 18.20 -1.88
N ASN A 164 -13.57 18.24 -1.91
CA ASN A 164 -12.79 18.99 -2.90
C ASN A 164 -12.66 18.17 -4.19
N VAL A 165 -13.63 18.31 -5.08
CA VAL A 165 -13.72 17.59 -6.35
C VAL A 165 -12.47 17.79 -7.20
N ARG A 166 -11.91 19.01 -7.22
CA ARG A 166 -10.73 19.32 -8.03
C ARG A 166 -9.53 18.47 -7.62
N GLU A 167 -9.29 18.31 -6.31
CA GLU A 167 -8.20 17.47 -5.81
C GLU A 167 -8.46 15.98 -6.04
N VAL A 168 -9.71 15.53 -5.90
CA VAL A 168 -10.10 14.15 -6.25
C VAL A 168 -9.83 13.87 -7.73
N PHE A 169 -10.27 14.76 -8.64
CA PHE A 169 -10.08 14.58 -10.09
C PHE A 169 -8.60 14.61 -10.50
N ARG A 170 -7.76 15.37 -9.79
CA ARG A 170 -6.31 15.41 -10.01
C ARG A 170 -5.60 14.17 -9.47
N THR A 171 -6.24 13.42 -8.56
CA THR A 171 -5.60 12.33 -7.81
C THR A 171 -6.10 10.96 -8.27
N ALA A 172 -7.40 10.79 -8.46
CA ALA A 172 -8.03 9.51 -8.73
C ALA A 172 -7.98 9.13 -10.21
N ASP A 173 -7.88 7.82 -10.49
CA ASP A 173 -7.99 7.26 -11.84
C ASP A 173 -9.45 6.99 -12.22
N ARG A 174 -10.30 6.71 -11.20
CA ARG A 174 -11.73 6.48 -11.33
C ARG A 174 -12.49 7.14 -10.19
N VAL A 175 -13.64 7.68 -10.48
CA VAL A 175 -14.49 8.43 -9.53
C VAL A 175 -15.91 7.87 -9.56
N TYR A 176 -16.51 7.78 -8.38
CA TYR A 176 -17.91 7.44 -8.15
C TYR A 176 -18.61 8.65 -7.52
N LEU A 177 -19.65 9.18 -8.17
CA LEU A 177 -20.45 10.27 -7.62
C LEU A 177 -21.60 9.70 -6.80
N ILE A 178 -21.63 10.04 -5.50
CA ILE A 178 -22.65 9.57 -4.58
C ILE A 178 -23.53 10.75 -4.14
N THR A 179 -24.83 10.65 -4.40
CA THR A 179 -25.85 11.60 -3.96
C THR A 179 -26.96 10.84 -3.24
N ASP A 180 -27.32 11.27 -2.04
CA ASP A 180 -28.36 10.66 -1.20
C ASP A 180 -28.18 9.15 -0.97
N GLY A 181 -26.92 8.73 -0.78
CA GLY A 181 -26.56 7.34 -0.54
C GLY A 181 -26.56 6.43 -1.77
N GLN A 182 -26.81 6.98 -2.96
CA GLN A 182 -26.82 6.24 -4.24
C GLN A 182 -25.68 6.68 -5.14
N VAL A 183 -25.10 5.75 -5.90
CA VAL A 183 -24.17 6.06 -6.98
C VAL A 183 -24.95 6.50 -8.19
N VAL A 184 -24.84 7.78 -8.55
CA VAL A 184 -25.57 8.37 -9.68
C VAL A 184 -24.80 8.26 -10.99
N THR A 185 -23.48 8.36 -10.93
CA THR A 185 -22.60 8.15 -12.11
C THR A 185 -21.20 7.77 -11.68
N GLN A 186 -20.41 7.22 -12.59
CA GLN A 186 -19.04 6.80 -12.36
C GLN A 186 -18.24 6.85 -13.66
N GLY A 187 -16.94 7.11 -13.55
CA GLY A 187 -16.05 7.16 -14.71
C GLY A 187 -14.67 7.65 -14.36
N THR A 188 -13.86 7.89 -15.38
CA THR A 188 -12.62 8.63 -15.24
C THR A 188 -12.94 10.11 -14.97
N PRO A 189 -12.03 10.89 -14.35
CA PRO A 189 -12.23 12.33 -14.19
C PRO A 189 -12.62 13.03 -15.49
N HIS A 190 -11.98 12.68 -16.62
CA HIS A 190 -12.29 13.24 -17.93
C HIS A 190 -13.72 12.93 -18.43
N GLN A 191 -14.20 11.71 -18.17
CA GLN A 191 -15.58 11.34 -18.53
C GLN A 191 -16.60 12.13 -17.69
N LEU A 192 -16.34 12.27 -16.37
CA LEU A 192 -17.28 12.93 -15.48
C LEU A 192 -17.37 14.46 -15.67
N VAL A 193 -16.30 15.09 -16.13
CA VAL A 193 -16.33 16.54 -16.46
C VAL A 193 -17.29 16.82 -17.62
N ASN A 194 -17.51 15.85 -18.52
CA ASN A 194 -18.40 15.95 -19.66
C ASN A 194 -19.76 15.23 -19.44
N ASP A 195 -19.98 14.68 -18.25
CA ASP A 195 -21.21 13.95 -17.93
C ASP A 195 -22.29 14.94 -17.42
N GLU A 196 -23.39 15.06 -18.16
CA GLU A 196 -24.50 15.94 -17.77
C GLU A 196 -25.07 15.64 -16.40
N VAL A 197 -25.07 14.37 -15.97
CA VAL A 197 -25.57 13.96 -14.64
C VAL A 197 -24.61 14.46 -13.57
N ALA A 198 -23.29 14.33 -13.77
CA ALA A 198 -22.29 14.84 -12.84
C ALA A 198 -22.33 16.37 -12.75
N ILE A 199 -22.48 17.07 -13.87
CA ILE A 199 -22.58 18.54 -13.96
C ILE A 199 -23.83 19.02 -13.20
N LYS A 200 -25.00 18.45 -13.49
CA LYS A 200 -26.26 18.84 -12.83
C LYS A 200 -26.30 18.49 -11.34
N ALA A 201 -25.78 17.33 -10.95
CA ALA A 201 -25.89 16.85 -9.57
C ALA A 201 -24.85 17.44 -8.62
N TYR A 202 -23.66 17.83 -9.11
CA TYR A 202 -22.56 18.20 -8.22
C TYR A 202 -21.59 19.27 -8.71
N LEU A 203 -21.21 19.26 -10.00
CA LEU A 203 -20.16 20.14 -10.51
C LEU A 203 -20.62 21.59 -10.72
N GLY A 204 -21.88 21.78 -11.16
CA GLY A 204 -22.41 23.09 -11.52
C GLY A 204 -21.71 23.70 -12.76
N ARG A 205 -22.27 24.76 -13.32
CA ARG A 205 -21.73 25.45 -14.51
C ARG A 205 -20.39 26.12 -14.27
N SER A 206 -20.08 26.51 -13.03
CA SER A 206 -18.80 27.15 -12.67
C SER A 206 -17.57 26.24 -12.84
N PHE A 207 -17.76 24.95 -12.98
CA PHE A 207 -16.67 24.00 -13.19
C PHE A 207 -16.15 24.00 -14.64
N GLU A 208 -17.01 24.39 -15.59
CA GLU A 208 -16.66 24.54 -17.01
C GLU A 208 -15.88 25.83 -17.27
N GLU A 209 -16.20 26.91 -16.54
CA GLU A 209 -15.63 28.26 -16.75
C GLU A 209 -14.18 28.41 -16.25
N ASP A 210 -13.76 27.60 -15.28
CA ASP A 210 -12.46 27.72 -14.63
C ASP A 210 -11.27 27.10 -15.39
N GLY A 211 -11.42 26.71 -16.66
CA GLY A 211 -10.35 26.16 -17.48
C GLY A 211 -9.80 24.81 -16.99
N PHE A 212 -10.47 24.16 -16.02
CA PHE A 212 -10.03 22.89 -15.44
C PHE A 212 -9.99 21.77 -16.48
N THR A 213 -10.91 21.81 -17.44
CA THR A 213 -10.96 20.91 -18.61
C THR A 213 -9.70 21.01 -19.47
N SER A 214 -9.17 22.20 -19.70
CA SER A 214 -7.97 22.42 -20.52
C SER A 214 -6.70 21.85 -19.87
N HIS A 215 -6.59 21.91 -18.54
CA HIS A 215 -5.46 21.35 -17.80
C HIS A 215 -5.47 19.80 -17.72
N LEU A 216 -6.65 19.16 -17.74
CA LEU A 216 -6.77 17.71 -17.82
C LEU A 216 -6.38 17.19 -19.22
N VAL A 217 -6.76 17.89 -20.27
CA VAL A 217 -6.44 17.51 -21.66
C VAL A 217 -4.93 17.66 -21.95
N THR A 218 -4.25 18.63 -21.36
CA THR A 218 -2.81 18.87 -21.59
C THR A 218 -1.90 17.85 -20.89
N ARG A 219 -2.38 17.14 -19.85
CA ARG A 219 -1.60 16.13 -19.10
C ARG A 219 -1.80 14.69 -19.57
N ILE A 220 -2.86 14.43 -20.31
CA ILE A 220 -3.08 13.12 -20.92
C ILE A 220 -2.43 13.21 -22.31
N GLY A 221 -1.14 12.88 -22.39
CA GLY A 221 -0.52 12.60 -23.68
C GLY A 221 -1.40 11.59 -24.38
N VAL A 222 -1.75 11.86 -25.66
CA VAL A 222 -2.56 11.05 -26.53
C VAL A 222 -2.12 9.60 -26.46
N PHE A 223 -2.77 8.79 -25.63
CA PHE A 223 -2.72 7.35 -25.77
C PHE A 223 -3.63 7.01 -26.96
N ASP A 224 -3.01 6.63 -28.05
CA ASP A 224 -3.66 6.18 -29.28
C ASP A 224 -4.48 4.91 -28.98
N ASP A 225 -5.79 5.04 -28.99
CA ASP A 225 -6.79 3.99 -28.72
C ASP A 225 -6.90 2.96 -29.86
N ARG A 226 -5.82 2.69 -30.57
CA ARG A 226 -5.79 1.68 -31.64
C ARG A 226 -4.82 0.56 -31.30
N LYS A 227 -5.17 -0.28 -30.36
CA LYS A 227 -4.86 -1.73 -30.27
C LYS A 227 -5.15 -2.21 -28.83
N ASP A 228 -6.33 -2.73 -28.65
CA ASP A 228 -6.61 -4.03 -28.04
C ASP A 228 -8.11 -4.08 -27.68
N GLY A 229 -8.83 -4.81 -28.52
CA GLY A 229 -10.23 -5.15 -28.30
C GLY A 229 -10.37 -6.23 -27.24
N SER A 230 -10.47 -5.83 -25.98
CA SER A 230 -11.06 -6.65 -24.93
C SER A 230 -11.97 -5.76 -24.07
N ALA A 231 -13.26 -5.83 -24.40
CA ALA A 231 -14.31 -5.16 -23.65
C ALA A 231 -14.35 -5.71 -22.20
N GLN A 232 -13.85 -4.94 -21.25
CA GLN A 232 -14.10 -5.19 -19.83
C GLN A 232 -15.48 -4.61 -19.49
N ALA A 233 -16.39 -5.49 -19.07
CA ALA A 233 -17.73 -5.16 -18.65
C ALA A 233 -17.73 -4.19 -17.45
N PRO A 234 -18.66 -3.21 -17.40
CA PRO A 234 -18.71 -2.24 -16.31
C PRO A 234 -19.12 -2.89 -14.99
N LEU A 235 -18.41 -2.52 -13.92
CA LEU A 235 -18.79 -2.84 -12.54
C LEU A 235 -20.16 -2.22 -12.23
N GLN A 236 -21.20 -3.04 -12.17
CA GLN A 236 -22.53 -2.59 -11.80
C GLN A 236 -22.70 -2.66 -10.28
N MET A 237 -22.83 -1.50 -9.63
CA MET A 237 -23.40 -1.40 -8.30
C MET A 237 -24.93 -1.50 -8.42
N THR A 238 -25.49 -2.63 -8.01
CA THR A 238 -26.95 -2.77 -7.96
C THR A 238 -27.49 -2.21 -6.66
N THR A 239 -28.35 -1.19 -6.78
CA THR A 239 -29.25 -0.73 -5.72
C THR A 239 -30.40 -1.70 -5.62
N ALA A 240 -30.54 -2.43 -4.51
CA ALA A 240 -31.73 -3.20 -4.24
C ALA A 240 -32.80 -2.27 -3.63
N ALA A 241 -33.75 -1.83 -4.45
CA ALA A 241 -35.05 -1.38 -3.96
C ALA A 241 -35.82 -2.62 -3.47
N ALA A 242 -36.47 -2.50 -2.32
CA ALA A 242 -37.25 -3.54 -1.71
C ALA A 242 -38.44 -3.93 -2.62
N SER A 243 -38.39 -5.11 -3.23
CA SER A 243 -39.54 -6.00 -3.39
C SER A 243 -39.12 -7.30 -4.09
N SER A 244 -39.58 -8.40 -3.50
CA SER A 244 -39.67 -9.80 -4.01
C SER A 244 -38.41 -10.53 -4.47
N CYS A 245 -38.09 -11.47 -3.66
CA CYS A 245 -37.47 -12.78 -3.87
C CYS A 245 -37.14 -13.16 -5.33
N ALA A 246 -35.85 -13.04 -5.72
CA ALA A 246 -35.23 -13.92 -6.70
C ALA A 246 -33.72 -13.89 -6.46
N LYS A 247 -33.15 -15.06 -6.21
CA LYS A 247 -31.74 -15.30 -5.95
C LYS A 247 -30.91 -14.95 -7.19
N THR A 248 -30.12 -13.89 -7.13
CA THR A 248 -28.98 -13.71 -8.04
C THR A 248 -27.82 -13.12 -7.24
N ASP A 249 -26.83 -13.96 -7.09
CA ASP A 249 -25.58 -13.75 -6.38
C ASP A 249 -24.69 -12.80 -7.22
N ARG A 250 -24.55 -11.53 -6.85
CA ARG A 250 -23.57 -10.61 -7.44
C ARG A 250 -22.73 -9.97 -6.35
N SER A 251 -21.50 -10.44 -6.23
CA SER A 251 -20.48 -9.91 -5.33
C SER A 251 -19.64 -8.80 -5.98
N LEU A 252 -19.38 -7.75 -5.24
CA LEU A 252 -18.36 -6.74 -5.57
C LEU A 252 -16.99 -7.36 -5.30
N THR A 253 -16.31 -7.80 -6.35
CA THR A 253 -14.94 -8.31 -6.25
C THR A 253 -13.99 -7.17 -6.61
N ILE A 254 -13.28 -6.61 -5.62
CA ILE A 254 -12.15 -5.72 -5.86
C ILE A 254 -10.94 -6.62 -6.07
N THR A 255 -10.62 -6.92 -7.33
CA THR A 255 -9.34 -7.56 -7.66
C THR A 255 -8.23 -6.50 -7.61
N PRO A 256 -7.12 -6.76 -6.93
CA PRO A 256 -5.96 -5.89 -7.04
C PRO A 256 -5.44 -5.92 -8.49
N PRO A 257 -4.94 -4.80 -9.01
CA PRO A 257 -4.32 -4.78 -10.33
C PRO A 257 -3.13 -5.76 -10.36
N PRO A 258 -2.84 -6.39 -11.51
CA PRO A 258 -1.67 -7.25 -11.65
C PRO A 258 -0.43 -6.44 -11.25
N ALA A 259 0.46 -7.08 -10.47
CA ALA A 259 1.68 -6.46 -10.00
C ALA A 259 2.59 -6.12 -11.19
N GLY A 260 2.52 -4.86 -11.65
CA GLY A 260 3.52 -4.28 -12.52
C GLY A 260 4.84 -4.06 -11.77
N PRO A 261 5.96 -3.82 -12.46
CA PRO A 261 7.23 -3.53 -11.82
C PRO A 261 7.08 -2.31 -10.90
N LEU A 262 7.50 -2.48 -9.65
CA LEU A 262 7.40 -1.48 -8.58
C LEU A 262 8.60 -0.53 -8.70
N ASP A 263 8.43 0.62 -9.36
CA ASP A 263 9.46 1.64 -9.44
C ASP A 263 9.37 2.59 -8.24
N GLY A 264 10.51 2.80 -7.56
CA GLY A 264 10.65 3.75 -6.44
C GLY A 264 10.97 3.12 -5.08
N VAL A 265 11.25 3.97 -4.09
CA VAL A 265 11.70 3.54 -2.74
C VAL A 265 10.70 2.60 -2.04
N ALA A 266 9.39 2.80 -2.25
CA ALA A 266 8.38 1.90 -1.70
C ALA A 266 8.37 0.53 -2.39
N GLY A 267 8.56 0.52 -3.71
CA GLY A 267 8.74 -0.70 -4.48
C GLY A 267 9.94 -1.47 -3.99
N ALA A 268 11.08 -0.79 -3.78
CA ALA A 268 12.29 -1.40 -3.26
C ALA A 268 12.12 -1.99 -1.85
N ILE A 269 11.39 -1.29 -0.95
CA ILE A 269 11.10 -1.80 0.41
C ILE A 269 10.19 -3.02 0.36
N LEU A 270 9.07 -2.94 -0.38
CA LEU A 270 8.12 -4.05 -0.52
C LEU A 270 8.75 -5.22 -1.26
N GLU A 271 9.58 -4.96 -2.27
CA GLU A 271 10.32 -5.97 -2.99
C GLU A 271 11.36 -6.64 -2.09
N GLY A 272 12.11 -5.87 -1.30
CA GLY A 272 13.02 -6.39 -0.29
C GLY A 272 12.32 -7.30 0.73
N GLU A 273 11.11 -6.94 1.16
CA GLU A 273 10.30 -7.74 2.08
C GLU A 273 9.73 -9.01 1.41
N ARG A 274 9.31 -8.92 0.15
CA ARG A 274 8.90 -10.10 -0.65
C ARG A 274 10.06 -11.09 -0.79
N ILE A 275 11.24 -10.60 -1.12
CA ILE A 275 12.46 -11.41 -1.21
C ILE A 275 12.74 -12.06 0.15
N GLN A 276 12.64 -11.32 1.24
CA GLN A 276 12.83 -11.85 2.60
C GLN A 276 11.84 -12.95 2.94
N CYS A 277 10.57 -12.79 2.59
CA CYS A 277 9.53 -13.81 2.78
C CYS A 277 9.85 -15.09 2.00
N VAL A 278 10.31 -14.96 0.76
CA VAL A 278 10.69 -16.11 -0.08
C VAL A 278 11.95 -16.80 0.47
N ILE A 279 12.93 -16.04 0.99
CA ILE A 279 14.13 -16.58 1.64
C ILE A 279 13.75 -17.42 2.86
N GLU A 280 12.79 -16.99 3.68
CA GLU A 280 12.36 -17.76 4.85
C GLU A 280 11.66 -19.07 4.47
N GLN A 281 11.07 -19.16 3.27
CA GLN A 281 10.52 -20.41 2.74
C GLN A 281 11.60 -21.42 2.33
N LEU A 282 12.87 -21.02 2.24
CA LEU A 282 13.97 -21.94 1.98
C LEU A 282 14.14 -23.00 3.09
N ILE A 283 13.58 -22.81 4.28
CA ILE A 283 13.61 -23.80 5.38
C ILE A 283 12.65 -24.95 5.10
N ASP A 284 11.52 -24.69 4.44
CA ASP A 284 10.50 -25.71 4.15
C ASP A 284 10.84 -26.50 2.87
N ASP A 285 11.05 -27.79 3.03
CA ASP A 285 11.39 -28.69 1.88
C ASP A 285 10.29 -28.71 0.81
N ARG A 286 9.03 -28.51 1.18
CA ARG A 286 7.90 -28.47 0.24
C ARG A 286 7.90 -27.20 -0.61
N ALA A 287 8.33 -26.08 -0.03
CA ALA A 287 8.38 -24.79 -0.68
C ALA A 287 9.73 -24.53 -1.38
N LEU A 288 10.79 -25.29 -1.06
CA LEU A 288 12.17 -25.04 -1.47
C LEU A 288 12.33 -24.80 -2.99
N LYS A 289 11.74 -25.66 -3.82
CA LYS A 289 11.86 -25.54 -5.29
C LYS A 289 11.21 -24.24 -5.81
N ALA A 290 10.04 -23.90 -5.30
CA ALA A 290 9.32 -22.70 -5.70
C ALA A 290 10.06 -21.43 -5.22
N ALA A 291 10.52 -21.42 -3.97
CA ALA A 291 11.30 -20.32 -3.39
C ALA A 291 12.63 -20.10 -4.15
N THR A 292 13.35 -21.18 -4.45
CA THR A 292 14.59 -21.11 -5.24
C THR A 292 14.35 -20.50 -6.62
N LEU A 293 13.34 -20.98 -7.35
CA LEU A 293 13.00 -20.45 -8.67
C LEU A 293 12.62 -18.98 -8.63
N GLU A 294 11.84 -18.57 -7.63
CA GLU A 294 11.42 -17.19 -7.44
C GLU A 294 12.61 -16.26 -7.13
N LEU A 295 13.56 -16.68 -6.29
CA LEU A 295 14.77 -15.92 -5.98
C LEU A 295 15.70 -15.81 -7.19
N VAL A 296 15.82 -16.87 -7.98
CA VAL A 296 16.62 -16.86 -9.22
C VAL A 296 16.02 -15.89 -10.26
N LYS A 297 14.70 -15.83 -10.40
CA LYS A 297 14.02 -14.86 -11.28
C LYS A 297 14.31 -13.41 -10.89
N ARG A 298 14.49 -13.13 -9.60
CA ARG A 298 14.79 -11.80 -9.08
C ARG A 298 16.25 -11.39 -9.23
N GLY A 299 17.13 -12.35 -9.52
CA GLY A 299 18.54 -12.11 -9.82
C GLY A 299 19.26 -11.29 -8.75
N ASP A 300 19.98 -10.24 -9.19
CA ASP A 300 20.81 -9.39 -8.33
C ASP A 300 20.04 -8.70 -7.20
N ALA A 301 18.75 -8.44 -7.38
CA ALA A 301 17.89 -7.83 -6.35
C ALA A 301 17.78 -8.72 -5.09
N ALA A 302 17.97 -10.03 -5.21
CA ALA A 302 17.94 -10.96 -4.09
C ALA A 302 19.26 -11.01 -3.30
N ILE A 303 20.38 -10.60 -3.88
CA ILE A 303 21.71 -10.72 -3.29
C ILE A 303 21.83 -10.05 -1.90
N PRO A 304 21.40 -8.78 -1.69
CA PRO A 304 21.48 -8.14 -0.37
C PRO A 304 20.77 -8.93 0.72
N LYS A 305 19.57 -9.42 0.41
CA LYS A 305 18.74 -10.17 1.36
C LYS A 305 19.24 -11.59 1.62
N LEU A 306 19.87 -12.23 0.63
CA LEU A 306 20.55 -13.51 0.82
C LEU A 306 21.77 -13.36 1.75
N VAL A 307 22.54 -12.27 1.60
CA VAL A 307 23.67 -11.98 2.51
C VAL A 307 23.16 -11.74 3.93
N GLU A 308 22.04 -11.00 4.14
CA GLU A 308 21.41 -10.86 5.45
C GLU A 308 20.93 -12.21 6.04
N ALA A 309 20.48 -13.14 5.21
CA ALA A 309 20.06 -14.46 5.64
C ALA A 309 21.21 -15.30 6.26
N LEU A 310 22.45 -15.05 5.88
CA LEU A 310 23.63 -15.72 6.45
C LEU A 310 23.89 -15.35 7.92
N GLU A 311 23.33 -14.23 8.40
CA GLU A 311 23.40 -13.81 9.81
C GLU A 311 22.32 -14.46 10.69
N ARG A 312 21.35 -15.16 10.09
CA ARG A 312 20.25 -15.78 10.83
C ARG A 312 20.73 -16.97 11.68
N ARG A 313 19.99 -17.30 12.74
CA ARG A 313 20.35 -18.39 13.67
C ARG A 313 20.19 -19.78 13.06
N ASP A 314 19.29 -19.97 12.11
CA ASP A 314 19.00 -21.26 11.50
C ASP A 314 20.10 -21.72 10.54
N PRO A 315 20.77 -22.85 10.81
CA PRO A 315 21.89 -23.33 9.99
C PRO A 315 21.44 -23.83 8.61
N LEU A 316 20.21 -24.39 8.51
CA LEU A 316 19.68 -24.86 7.24
C LEU A 316 19.39 -23.69 6.30
N LEU A 317 18.81 -22.60 6.84
CA LEU A 317 18.59 -21.38 6.09
C LEU A 317 19.91 -20.80 5.57
N ARG A 318 20.93 -20.70 6.45
CA ARG A 318 22.25 -20.19 6.05
C ARG A 318 22.87 -21.00 4.92
N ARG A 319 22.81 -22.32 5.00
CA ARG A 319 23.36 -23.24 3.98
C ARG A 319 22.65 -23.02 2.64
N ARG A 320 21.33 -23.04 2.63
CA ARG A 320 20.52 -22.87 1.39
C ARG A 320 20.64 -21.47 0.80
N ALA A 321 20.67 -20.44 1.62
CA ALA A 321 20.90 -19.05 1.19
C ALA A 321 22.30 -18.87 0.57
N PHE A 322 23.33 -19.50 1.15
CA PHE A 322 24.68 -19.42 0.59
C PHE A 322 24.82 -20.15 -0.75
N GLU A 323 24.19 -21.30 -0.91
CA GLU A 323 24.16 -22.01 -2.20
C GLU A 323 23.52 -21.15 -3.31
N LEU A 324 22.41 -20.49 -3.00
CA LEU A 324 21.79 -19.55 -3.93
C LEU A 324 22.65 -18.34 -4.21
N LEU A 325 23.31 -17.80 -3.19
CA LEU A 325 24.21 -16.66 -3.34
C LEU A 325 25.37 -17.00 -4.28
N LYS A 326 25.99 -18.18 -4.14
CA LYS A 326 27.03 -18.67 -5.07
C LYS A 326 26.51 -18.77 -6.50
N PHE A 327 25.26 -19.20 -6.66
CA PHE A 327 24.65 -19.32 -7.97
C PHE A 327 24.41 -17.96 -8.62
N LEU A 328 23.84 -16.99 -7.90
CA LEU A 328 23.51 -15.66 -8.41
C LEU A 328 24.77 -14.80 -8.63
N ALA A 329 25.71 -14.86 -7.71
CA ALA A 329 26.93 -14.04 -7.75
C ALA A 329 28.11 -14.73 -8.45
N ARG A 330 27.88 -15.61 -9.43
CA ARG A 330 28.92 -16.36 -10.15
C ARG A 330 30.01 -15.48 -10.77
N GLN A 331 29.68 -14.30 -11.24
CA GLN A 331 30.60 -13.35 -11.86
C GLN A 331 31.55 -12.69 -10.86
N SER A 332 31.23 -12.73 -9.54
CA SER A 332 32.06 -12.13 -8.50
C SER A 332 33.22 -13.00 -8.02
N GLY A 333 33.43 -14.17 -8.67
CA GLY A 333 34.48 -15.14 -8.31
C GLY A 333 34.11 -15.99 -7.10
N PRO A 334 35.06 -16.82 -6.60
CA PRO A 334 34.76 -17.76 -5.52
C PRO A 334 34.35 -17.05 -4.22
N LEU A 335 33.24 -17.44 -3.67
CA LEU A 335 32.72 -16.96 -2.39
C LEU A 335 32.97 -18.01 -1.32
N HIS A 336 33.40 -17.59 -0.14
CA HIS A 336 33.68 -18.46 1.00
C HIS A 336 32.82 -18.06 2.20
N PHE A 337 32.08 -19.02 2.76
CA PHE A 337 31.28 -18.88 3.95
C PHE A 337 31.04 -20.26 4.56
N ASP A 338 31.26 -20.40 5.86
CA ASP A 338 30.96 -21.61 6.61
C ASP A 338 29.68 -21.40 7.44
N PRO A 339 28.56 -22.05 7.07
CA PRO A 339 27.29 -21.92 7.77
C PRO A 339 27.31 -22.40 9.22
N GLU A 340 28.27 -23.27 9.60
CA GLU A 340 28.36 -23.90 10.89
C GLU A 340 29.48 -23.32 11.78
N ALA A 341 30.27 -22.39 11.23
CA ALA A 341 31.33 -21.73 11.99
C ALA A 341 30.78 -20.96 13.22
N PRO A 342 31.62 -20.73 14.25
CA PRO A 342 31.28 -19.86 15.37
C PRO A 342 30.78 -18.47 14.93
N GLU A 343 29.95 -17.84 15.76
CA GLU A 343 29.24 -16.61 15.40
C GLU A 343 30.20 -15.47 15.02
N ASP A 344 31.28 -15.30 15.74
CA ASP A 344 32.31 -14.29 15.49
C ASP A 344 33.02 -14.48 14.13
N VAL A 345 33.27 -15.75 13.73
CA VAL A 345 33.85 -16.11 12.44
C VAL A 345 32.84 -15.82 11.32
N ARG A 346 31.58 -16.20 11.50
CA ARG A 346 30.52 -15.93 10.51
C ARG A 346 30.35 -14.44 10.28
N TRP A 347 30.35 -13.62 11.32
CA TRP A 347 30.25 -12.17 11.19
C TRP A 347 31.36 -11.58 10.33
N ARG A 348 32.59 -12.03 10.50
CA ARG A 348 33.74 -11.61 9.65
C ARG A 348 33.56 -12.04 8.20
N GLN A 349 33.11 -13.26 7.98
CA GLN A 349 32.86 -13.78 6.63
C GLN A 349 31.72 -13.02 5.93
N VAL A 350 30.62 -12.70 6.63
CA VAL A 350 29.53 -11.90 6.09
C VAL A 350 29.98 -10.48 5.78
N ALA A 351 30.76 -9.84 6.66
CA ALA A 351 31.33 -8.52 6.41
C ALA A 351 32.21 -8.52 5.13
N TYR A 352 33.01 -9.55 4.93
CA TYR A 352 33.79 -9.72 3.71
C TYR A 352 32.91 -9.89 2.48
N LEU A 353 31.84 -10.71 2.55
CA LEU A 353 30.89 -10.90 1.46
C LEU A 353 30.16 -9.60 1.09
N ARG A 354 29.77 -8.82 2.08
CA ARG A 354 29.15 -7.50 1.86
C ARG A 354 30.06 -6.56 1.10
N ALA A 355 31.31 -6.44 1.52
CA ALA A 355 32.30 -5.59 0.87
C ALA A 355 32.56 -6.05 -0.58
N ARG A 356 32.67 -7.36 -0.80
CA ARG A 356 32.95 -7.95 -2.12
C ARG A 356 31.80 -7.82 -3.10
N LEU A 357 30.54 -7.99 -2.63
CA LEU A 357 29.33 -7.91 -3.43
C LEU A 357 28.75 -6.49 -3.49
N ARG A 358 29.36 -5.53 -2.80
CA ARG A 358 28.93 -4.12 -2.72
C ARG A 358 27.48 -3.95 -2.21
N VAL A 359 27.08 -4.73 -1.19
CA VAL A 359 25.73 -4.79 -0.62
C VAL A 359 25.73 -4.52 0.90
#